data_d46aa850c6c27847f25d390289cad050
#
_entry.id   d46aa850c6c27847f25d390289cad050
#
_cell.length_a   1.000
_cell.length_b   1.000
_cell.length_c   1.000
_cell.angle_alpha   90.00
_cell.angle_beta   90.00
_cell.angle_gamma   90.00
#
_symmetry.space_group_name_H-M   'P 1'
#
loop_
_entity.id
_entity.type
_entity.pdbx_description
1 polymer ?
#
loop_
_entity_poly.entity_id
_entity_poly.type
_entity_poly.pdbx_seq_one_letter_code
_entity_poly.pdbx_strand_id
1 'polypeptide(L)'
;MIYLDYAATSPLEKEVLDTFNAINNRFFANTSSSHKLGFEVALLESKARKQIASLFSCKENEVIFTSGATESNNMAIKGIALKYANRGKHIITSLGEHSSVLNCFKQLETEFGFRVTYLPLQDNGEINYNDLEKSMTDETILVSLMSVNNEVGSIHNIKLISDIVKKYNKAFLHVDATQSIGKIDIDFSNVDLISLSAHKINGFKGSGLLIKKSRADLFPLFNGGGQEFSYRPGTNNFPYEVCLAKVLRIAFENQKSRYDYVKKLNNLLRKELSSIPEIKFNSPDNASPYILNFYVNKKASVVSEALSNKDIYVSTQSACSSKKTKYSHVLQAMGRSIMESENSIRVSLSYLSKEEDIINFVNELKNILKNIK
;
A
#
# COMPACT_ATOMS: atom_id res chain seq x y z
N MET A 1 2.61 -9.36 24.75
CA MET A 1 2.10 -8.52 23.65
C MET A 1 2.20 -9.28 22.34
N ILE A 2 1.09 -9.50 21.66
CA ILE A 2 1.00 -10.15 20.35
C ILE A 2 0.47 -9.12 19.35
N TYR A 3 1.31 -8.72 18.38
CA TYR A 3 0.94 -7.71 17.39
C TYR A 3 0.64 -8.37 16.04
N LEU A 4 -0.61 -8.30 15.61
CA LEU A 4 -1.14 -8.91 14.38
C LEU A 4 -1.82 -7.86 13.48
N ASP A 5 -1.32 -6.61 13.49
CA ASP A 5 -1.84 -5.51 12.67
C ASP A 5 -0.76 -4.84 11.79
N TYR A 6 0.13 -5.65 11.22
CA TYR A 6 1.25 -5.18 10.39
C TYR A 6 0.81 -4.52 9.07
N ALA A 7 -0.41 -4.76 8.59
CA ALA A 7 -0.96 -4.05 7.44
C ALA A 7 -1.34 -2.60 7.76
N ALA A 8 -1.57 -2.25 9.03
CA ALA A 8 -1.78 -0.86 9.46
C ALA A 8 -0.45 -0.11 9.57
N THR A 9 0.53 -0.68 10.24
CA THR A 9 1.91 -0.14 10.37
C THR A 9 2.83 -1.24 10.90
N SER A 10 4.12 -1.12 10.65
CA SER A 10 5.13 -2.04 11.20
C SER A 10 6.12 -1.30 12.12
N PRO A 11 6.75 -1.99 13.10
CA PRO A 11 7.83 -1.41 13.88
C PRO A 11 9.02 -1.07 12.98
N LEU A 12 9.80 -0.10 13.40
CA LEU A 12 10.98 0.33 12.65
C LEU A 12 12.08 -0.74 12.71
N GLU A 13 12.71 -1.02 11.57
CA GLU A 13 13.88 -1.89 11.48
C GLU A 13 15.04 -1.26 12.26
N LYS A 14 15.71 -2.06 13.11
CA LYS A 14 16.80 -1.54 13.95
C LYS A 14 17.92 -0.92 13.14
N GLU A 15 18.36 -1.57 12.07
CA GLU A 15 19.40 -1.04 11.18
C GLU A 15 19.03 0.29 10.52
N VAL A 16 17.73 0.53 10.28
CA VAL A 16 17.22 1.78 9.72
C VAL A 16 17.27 2.89 10.77
N LEU A 17 16.94 2.59 12.02
CA LEU A 17 17.06 3.53 13.14
C LEU A 17 18.52 3.91 13.41
N ASP A 18 19.40 2.92 13.41
CA ASP A 18 20.85 3.15 13.60
C ASP A 18 21.42 4.03 12.47
N THR A 19 20.97 3.79 11.22
CA THR A 19 21.34 4.62 10.06
C THR A 19 20.84 6.06 10.22
N PHE A 20 19.59 6.24 10.64
CA PHE A 20 19.01 7.57 10.89
C PHE A 20 19.83 8.36 11.93
N ASN A 21 20.15 7.73 13.06
CA ASN A 21 20.93 8.36 14.12
C ASN A 21 22.33 8.75 13.63
N ALA A 22 23.02 7.87 12.91
CA ALA A 22 24.35 8.12 12.36
C ALA A 22 24.36 9.29 11.37
N ILE A 23 23.33 9.38 10.52
CA ILE A 23 23.19 10.45 9.53
C ILE A 23 22.91 11.78 10.21
N ASN A 24 21.93 11.85 11.10
CA ASN A 24 21.57 13.12 11.76
C ASN A 24 22.70 13.69 12.62
N ASN A 25 23.52 12.84 13.23
CA ASN A 25 24.65 13.31 14.04
C ASN A 25 25.80 13.88 13.20
N ARG A 26 25.92 13.48 11.92
CA ARG A 26 27.09 13.85 11.10
C ARG A 26 26.75 14.73 9.90
N PHE A 27 25.59 14.55 9.30
CA PHE A 27 25.22 15.11 8.00
C PHE A 27 23.92 15.94 8.12
N PHE A 28 24.01 17.14 8.72
CA PHE A 28 22.85 18.01 8.96
C PHE A 28 22.68 19.13 7.92
N ALA A 29 23.63 19.25 6.97
CA ALA A 29 23.59 20.34 6.00
C ALA A 29 22.46 20.16 4.97
N ASN A 30 22.02 21.29 4.39
CA ASN A 30 21.06 21.27 3.29
C ASN A 30 21.74 20.75 2.01
N THR A 31 21.09 19.84 1.30
CA THR A 31 21.55 19.26 0.03
C THR A 31 21.77 20.29 -1.08
N SER A 32 21.11 21.45 -0.99
CA SER A 32 21.24 22.57 -1.93
C SER A 32 22.35 23.55 -1.60
N SER A 33 23.09 23.38 -0.49
CA SER A 33 24.15 24.29 -0.08
C SER A 33 25.42 24.10 -0.91
N SER A 34 26.04 25.21 -1.32
CA SER A 34 27.24 25.21 -2.19
C SER A 34 28.57 24.98 -1.46
N HIS A 35 28.56 24.79 -0.14
CA HIS A 35 29.76 24.49 0.65
C HIS A 35 29.98 22.98 0.80
N LYS A 36 31.17 22.58 1.23
CA LYS A 36 31.63 21.18 1.33
C LYS A 36 30.64 20.26 2.03
N LEU A 37 30.06 20.65 3.16
CA LEU A 37 29.08 19.84 3.87
C LEU A 37 27.80 19.60 3.04
N GLY A 38 27.32 20.60 2.28
CA GLY A 38 26.19 20.45 1.38
C GLY A 38 26.47 19.44 0.27
N PHE A 39 27.68 19.49 -0.32
CA PHE A 39 28.09 18.50 -1.34
C PHE A 39 28.18 17.08 -0.79
N GLU A 40 28.66 16.88 0.44
CA GLU A 40 28.72 15.55 1.08
C GLU A 40 27.32 14.98 1.29
N VAL A 41 26.36 15.79 1.72
CA VAL A 41 24.96 15.40 1.92
C VAL A 41 24.28 15.10 0.56
N ALA A 42 24.46 15.97 -0.43
CA ALA A 42 23.92 15.76 -1.79
C ALA A 42 24.45 14.47 -2.42
N LEU A 43 25.71 14.13 -2.18
CA LEU A 43 26.29 12.85 -2.69
C LEU A 43 25.63 11.63 -2.04
N LEU A 44 25.30 11.70 -0.72
CA LEU A 44 24.61 10.60 -0.03
C LEU A 44 23.16 10.46 -0.50
N GLU A 45 22.45 11.57 -0.71
CA GLU A 45 21.11 11.58 -1.30
C GLU A 45 21.11 10.94 -2.70
N SER A 46 22.06 11.37 -3.56
CA SER A 46 22.20 10.79 -4.90
C SER A 46 22.48 9.28 -4.85
N LYS A 47 23.31 8.79 -3.94
CA LYS A 47 23.56 7.36 -3.76
C LYS A 47 22.29 6.62 -3.32
N ALA A 48 21.50 7.19 -2.40
CA ALA A 48 20.23 6.62 -1.97
C ALA A 48 19.24 6.51 -3.15
N ARG A 49 19.10 7.58 -3.93
CA ARG A 49 18.25 7.64 -5.13
C ARG A 49 18.68 6.62 -6.18
N LYS A 50 19.99 6.51 -6.44
CA LYS A 50 20.57 5.54 -7.37
C LYS A 50 20.32 4.09 -6.92
N GLN A 51 20.44 3.80 -5.62
CA GLN A 51 20.14 2.48 -5.06
C GLN A 51 18.66 2.12 -5.27
N ILE A 52 17.74 3.05 -5.00
CA ILE A 52 16.30 2.85 -5.25
C ILE A 52 16.04 2.63 -6.74
N ALA A 53 16.63 3.47 -7.61
CA ALA A 53 16.49 3.35 -9.06
C ALA A 53 16.92 1.96 -9.57
N SER A 54 18.01 1.41 -9.01
CA SER A 54 18.47 0.05 -9.33
C SER A 54 17.46 -1.02 -8.89
N LEU A 55 16.86 -0.91 -7.69
CA LEU A 55 15.85 -1.86 -7.19
C LEU A 55 14.60 -1.91 -8.06
N PHE A 56 14.20 -0.76 -8.63
CA PHE A 56 13.01 -0.65 -9.49
C PHE A 56 13.32 -0.69 -10.99
N SER A 57 14.56 -0.97 -11.38
CA SER A 57 15.00 -0.95 -12.79
C SER A 57 14.53 0.32 -13.51
N CYS A 58 14.79 1.48 -12.90
CA CYS A 58 14.38 2.78 -13.40
C CYS A 58 15.53 3.80 -13.35
N LYS A 59 15.33 5.00 -13.89
CA LYS A 59 16.30 6.09 -13.86
C LYS A 59 16.24 6.83 -12.53
N GLU A 60 17.32 7.48 -12.13
CA GLU A 60 17.37 8.28 -10.89
C GLU A 60 16.34 9.42 -10.89
N ASN A 61 16.08 10.04 -12.04
CA ASN A 61 15.06 11.09 -12.18
C ASN A 61 13.61 10.56 -12.27
N GLU A 62 13.43 9.26 -12.19
CA GLU A 62 12.12 8.59 -12.07
C GLU A 62 11.74 8.26 -10.63
N VAL A 63 12.67 8.51 -9.70
CA VAL A 63 12.49 8.33 -8.24
C VAL A 63 12.10 9.66 -7.60
N ILE A 64 10.93 9.76 -6.99
CA ILE A 64 10.45 10.95 -6.30
C ILE A 64 10.16 10.59 -4.84
N PHE A 65 10.85 11.23 -3.92
CA PHE A 65 10.62 11.07 -2.48
C PHE A 65 9.37 11.83 -2.04
N THR A 66 8.57 11.19 -1.21
CA THR A 66 7.31 11.73 -0.69
C THR A 66 7.16 11.46 0.80
N SER A 67 6.12 12.01 1.43
CA SER A 67 5.81 11.74 2.84
C SER A 67 5.10 10.38 3.07
N GLY A 68 4.73 9.67 2.01
CA GLY A 68 4.03 8.39 2.08
C GLY A 68 3.13 8.13 0.88
N ALA A 69 2.52 6.95 0.85
CA ALA A 69 1.68 6.53 -0.26
C ALA A 69 0.50 7.48 -0.52
N THR A 70 -0.05 8.14 0.50
CA THR A 70 -1.12 9.14 0.29
C THR A 70 -0.66 10.29 -0.58
N GLU A 71 0.53 10.86 -0.34
CA GLU A 71 1.11 11.90 -1.19
C GLU A 71 1.43 11.34 -2.58
N SER A 72 2.06 10.16 -2.65
CA SER A 72 2.42 9.51 -3.92
C SER A 72 1.19 9.24 -4.79
N ASN A 73 0.11 8.71 -4.23
CA ASN A 73 -1.15 8.45 -4.92
C ASN A 73 -1.78 9.75 -5.45
N ASN A 74 -1.82 10.81 -4.63
CA ASN A 74 -2.31 12.12 -5.07
C ASN A 74 -1.47 12.69 -6.21
N MET A 75 -0.14 12.64 -6.11
CA MET A 75 0.76 13.12 -7.15
C MET A 75 0.59 12.33 -8.44
N ALA A 76 0.51 11.00 -8.38
CA ALA A 76 0.32 10.15 -9.54
C ALA A 76 -1.03 10.42 -10.22
N ILE A 77 -2.12 10.32 -9.46
CA ILE A 77 -3.48 10.36 -10.00
C ILE A 77 -3.83 11.76 -10.49
N LYS A 78 -3.73 12.77 -9.63
CA LYS A 78 -4.05 14.16 -10.00
C LYS A 78 -3.01 14.72 -10.97
N GLY A 79 -1.74 14.36 -10.80
CA GLY A 79 -0.67 14.79 -11.70
C GLY A 79 -0.91 14.35 -13.15
N ILE A 80 -1.27 13.09 -13.38
CA ILE A 80 -1.63 12.60 -14.72
C ILE A 80 -2.94 13.21 -15.20
N ALA A 81 -3.99 13.16 -14.39
CA ALA A 81 -5.30 13.64 -14.80
C ALA A 81 -5.27 15.12 -15.24
N LEU A 82 -4.67 15.99 -14.45
CA LEU A 82 -4.59 17.41 -14.76
C LEU A 82 -3.61 17.73 -15.90
N LYS A 83 -2.50 17.01 -16.00
CA LYS A 83 -1.50 17.22 -17.08
C LYS A 83 -2.04 16.85 -18.46
N TYR A 84 -2.83 15.77 -18.52
CA TYR A 84 -3.28 15.18 -19.77
C TYR A 84 -4.80 15.34 -20.02
N ALA A 85 -5.47 16.25 -19.30
CA ALA A 85 -6.90 16.52 -19.46
C ALA A 85 -7.35 16.88 -20.89
N ASN A 86 -6.40 17.39 -21.71
CA ASN A 86 -6.63 17.72 -23.12
C ASN A 86 -6.56 16.49 -24.04
N ARG A 87 -6.07 15.33 -23.59
CA ARG A 87 -6.00 14.07 -24.35
C ARG A 87 -7.18 13.17 -24.15
N GLY A 88 -7.92 13.38 -23.03
CA GLY A 88 -9.10 12.64 -22.63
C GLY A 88 -9.49 12.97 -21.19
N LYS A 89 -10.73 12.69 -20.85
CA LYS A 89 -11.26 12.92 -19.49
C LYS A 89 -11.86 11.66 -18.87
N HIS A 90 -11.41 10.49 -19.28
CA HIS A 90 -11.81 9.22 -18.69
C HIS A 90 -10.67 8.61 -17.88
N ILE A 91 -11.00 8.20 -16.65
CA ILE A 91 -10.10 7.55 -15.70
C ILE A 91 -10.76 6.34 -15.05
N ILE A 92 -10.01 5.29 -14.76
CA ILE A 92 -10.52 4.02 -14.26
C ILE A 92 -9.83 3.66 -12.94
N THR A 93 -10.62 3.19 -11.97
CA THR A 93 -10.14 2.63 -10.70
C THR A 93 -11.06 1.52 -10.22
N SER A 94 -10.77 0.89 -9.08
CA SER A 94 -11.67 -0.11 -8.48
C SER A 94 -12.37 0.42 -7.23
N LEU A 95 -13.49 -0.21 -6.86
CA LEU A 95 -14.18 0.07 -5.59
C LEU A 95 -13.40 -0.43 -4.37
N GLY A 96 -12.36 -1.27 -4.57
CA GLY A 96 -11.55 -1.84 -3.52
C GLY A 96 -10.32 -1.01 -3.13
N GLU A 97 -10.12 0.16 -3.73
CA GLU A 97 -8.93 0.98 -3.50
C GLU A 97 -8.89 1.62 -2.11
N HIS A 98 -7.68 1.98 -1.68
CA HIS A 98 -7.49 2.76 -0.47
C HIS A 98 -8.12 4.16 -0.61
N SER A 99 -8.57 4.75 0.50
CA SER A 99 -9.20 6.08 0.53
C SER A 99 -8.36 7.20 -0.13
N SER A 100 -7.02 7.10 -0.09
CA SER A 100 -6.13 8.04 -0.76
C SER A 100 -6.20 7.98 -2.29
N VAL A 101 -6.69 6.88 -2.86
CA VAL A 101 -7.00 6.71 -4.29
C VAL A 101 -8.44 7.09 -4.56
N LEU A 102 -9.42 6.47 -3.89
CA LEU A 102 -10.85 6.72 -4.12
C LEU A 102 -11.23 8.19 -3.99
N ASN A 103 -10.72 8.89 -2.95
CA ASN A 103 -11.04 10.30 -2.77
C ASN A 103 -10.39 11.20 -3.84
N CYS A 104 -9.22 10.79 -4.42
CA CYS A 104 -8.66 11.51 -5.56
C CYS A 104 -9.56 11.39 -6.79
N PHE A 105 -10.04 10.18 -7.10
CA PHE A 105 -10.95 9.95 -8.21
C PHE A 105 -12.25 10.69 -8.03
N LYS A 106 -12.84 10.62 -6.83
CA LYS A 106 -14.07 11.37 -6.51
C LYS A 106 -13.88 12.87 -6.69
N GLN A 107 -12.77 13.44 -6.24
CA GLN A 107 -12.49 14.86 -6.43
C GLN A 107 -12.32 15.22 -7.91
N LEU A 108 -11.63 14.39 -8.70
CA LEU A 108 -11.49 14.62 -10.14
C LEU A 108 -12.85 14.57 -10.85
N GLU A 109 -13.75 13.70 -10.42
CA GLU A 109 -15.11 13.60 -10.94
C GLU A 109 -15.93 14.83 -10.58
N THR A 110 -16.01 15.21 -9.29
CA THR A 110 -16.92 16.26 -8.81
C THR A 110 -16.44 17.68 -9.12
N GLU A 111 -15.11 17.93 -9.07
CA GLU A 111 -14.54 19.28 -9.17
C GLU A 111 -13.90 19.57 -10.53
N PHE A 112 -13.42 18.53 -11.23
CA PHE A 112 -12.65 18.71 -12.46
C PHE A 112 -13.31 18.14 -13.72
N GLY A 113 -14.52 17.56 -13.57
CA GLY A 113 -15.34 17.07 -14.68
C GLY A 113 -14.74 15.87 -15.41
N PHE A 114 -14.03 14.99 -14.69
CA PHE A 114 -13.60 13.71 -15.23
C PHE A 114 -14.73 12.69 -15.15
N ARG A 115 -14.81 11.83 -16.16
CA ARG A 115 -15.64 10.63 -16.13
C ARG A 115 -14.84 9.50 -15.47
N VAL A 116 -15.38 8.94 -14.40
CA VAL A 116 -14.74 7.86 -13.64
C VAL A 116 -15.49 6.55 -13.84
N THR A 117 -14.75 5.48 -14.17
CA THR A 117 -15.25 4.12 -14.09
C THR A 117 -14.69 3.47 -12.82
N TYR A 118 -15.60 3.07 -11.92
CA TYR A 118 -15.28 2.30 -10.71
C TYR A 118 -15.57 0.83 -10.98
N LEU A 119 -14.53 0.02 -11.13
CA LEU A 119 -14.66 -1.42 -11.35
C LEU A 119 -15.13 -2.10 -10.05
N PRO A 120 -16.17 -2.95 -10.10
CA PRO A 120 -16.58 -3.77 -8.98
C PRO A 120 -15.53 -4.84 -8.67
N LEU A 121 -15.57 -5.36 -7.45
CA LEU A 121 -14.77 -6.52 -7.06
C LEU A 121 -15.58 -7.82 -7.24
N GLN A 122 -14.87 -8.88 -7.59
CA GLN A 122 -15.38 -10.25 -7.56
C GLN A 122 -15.35 -10.79 -6.11
N ASP A 123 -15.92 -11.94 -5.88
CA ASP A 123 -15.98 -12.62 -4.59
C ASP A 123 -14.58 -12.87 -3.96
N ASN A 124 -13.55 -13.02 -4.81
CA ASN A 124 -12.14 -13.17 -4.40
C ASN A 124 -11.42 -11.84 -4.15
N GLY A 125 -12.12 -10.70 -4.27
CA GLY A 125 -11.57 -9.37 -4.06
C GLY A 125 -10.70 -8.83 -5.20
N GLU A 126 -10.65 -9.53 -6.35
CA GLU A 126 -10.03 -9.03 -7.58
C GLU A 126 -11.07 -8.30 -8.45
N ILE A 127 -10.60 -7.44 -9.36
CA ILE A 127 -11.44 -6.92 -10.44
C ILE A 127 -11.68 -8.02 -11.49
N ASN A 128 -12.75 -7.88 -12.27
CA ASN A 128 -12.90 -8.66 -13.51
C ASN A 128 -12.07 -7.97 -14.62
N TYR A 129 -11.05 -8.65 -15.13
CA TYR A 129 -10.15 -8.09 -16.16
C TYR A 129 -10.85 -7.85 -17.50
N ASN A 130 -11.91 -8.63 -17.84
CA ASN A 130 -12.73 -8.37 -19.02
C ASN A 130 -13.53 -7.07 -18.87
N ASP A 131 -13.97 -6.75 -17.66
CA ASP A 131 -14.68 -5.48 -17.40
C ASP A 131 -13.72 -4.28 -17.48
N LEU A 132 -12.46 -4.44 -17.03
CA LEU A 132 -11.43 -3.44 -17.28
C LEU A 132 -11.25 -3.22 -18.78
N GLU A 133 -11.06 -4.29 -19.57
CA GLU A 133 -10.84 -4.18 -21.02
C GLU A 133 -12.02 -3.49 -21.73
N LYS A 134 -13.26 -3.88 -21.39
CA LYS A 134 -14.49 -3.26 -21.94
C LYS A 134 -14.66 -1.80 -21.52
N SER A 135 -14.14 -1.40 -20.38
CA SER A 135 -14.23 -0.03 -19.87
C SER A 135 -13.21 0.92 -20.51
N MET A 136 -12.16 0.38 -21.12
CA MET A 136 -11.14 1.20 -21.79
C MET A 136 -11.72 1.86 -23.04
N THR A 137 -11.39 3.13 -23.26
CA THR A 137 -11.78 3.93 -24.41
C THR A 137 -10.62 4.79 -24.90
N ASP A 138 -10.71 5.39 -26.07
CA ASP A 138 -9.70 6.32 -26.60
C ASP A 138 -9.55 7.61 -25.76
N GLU A 139 -10.52 7.89 -24.87
CA GLU A 139 -10.45 8.99 -23.91
C GLU A 139 -9.85 8.57 -22.56
N THR A 140 -9.55 7.28 -22.35
CA THR A 140 -8.95 6.80 -21.11
C THR A 140 -7.49 7.25 -21.02
N ILE A 141 -7.19 8.04 -19.98
CA ILE A 141 -5.83 8.55 -19.75
C ILE A 141 -5.15 7.97 -18.53
N LEU A 142 -5.91 7.36 -17.61
CA LEU A 142 -5.37 6.78 -16.39
C LEU A 142 -6.17 5.54 -15.97
N VAL A 143 -5.45 4.48 -15.62
CA VAL A 143 -5.93 3.35 -14.83
C VAL A 143 -5.13 3.32 -13.54
N SER A 144 -5.80 3.29 -12.39
CA SER A 144 -5.15 3.23 -11.07
C SER A 144 -5.72 2.07 -10.28
N LEU A 145 -4.89 1.08 -9.97
CA LEU A 145 -5.29 -0.13 -9.26
C LEU A 145 -4.21 -0.52 -8.24
N MET A 146 -4.64 -1.01 -7.07
CA MET A 146 -3.68 -1.54 -6.10
C MET A 146 -3.19 -2.92 -6.51
N SER A 147 -1.96 -3.25 -6.16
CA SER A 147 -1.41 -4.58 -6.42
C SER A 147 -1.88 -5.63 -5.43
N VAL A 148 -2.04 -5.24 -4.16
CA VAL A 148 -2.52 -6.10 -3.07
C VAL A 148 -3.50 -5.33 -2.21
N ASN A 149 -4.68 -5.90 -2.01
CA ASN A 149 -5.70 -5.27 -1.18
C ASN A 149 -5.30 -5.31 0.30
N ASN A 150 -5.38 -4.16 0.96
CA ASN A 150 -4.95 -3.99 2.36
C ASN A 150 -5.94 -4.56 3.38
N GLU A 151 -7.14 -4.97 2.97
CA GLU A 151 -8.17 -5.52 3.85
C GLU A 151 -8.31 -7.03 3.75
N VAL A 152 -8.36 -7.56 2.54
CA VAL A 152 -8.57 -8.99 2.28
C VAL A 152 -7.36 -9.71 1.69
N GLY A 153 -6.32 -8.95 1.29
CA GLY A 153 -5.08 -9.53 0.76
C GLY A 153 -5.17 -10.05 -0.67
N SER A 154 -6.27 -9.87 -1.38
CA SER A 154 -6.36 -10.26 -2.80
C SER A 154 -5.24 -9.62 -3.61
N ILE A 155 -4.70 -10.35 -4.58
CA ILE A 155 -3.56 -9.95 -5.41
C ILE A 155 -4.04 -9.75 -6.84
N HIS A 156 -3.95 -8.53 -7.36
CA HIS A 156 -4.27 -8.25 -8.75
C HIS A 156 -3.14 -8.68 -9.69
N ASN A 157 -3.50 -9.25 -10.84
CA ASN A 157 -2.54 -9.59 -11.89
C ASN A 157 -2.07 -8.33 -12.64
N ILE A 158 -1.04 -7.68 -12.11
CA ILE A 158 -0.50 -6.42 -12.65
C ILE A 158 0.00 -6.57 -14.08
N LYS A 159 0.56 -7.75 -14.42
CA LYS A 159 0.98 -8.01 -15.80
C LYS A 159 -0.20 -7.97 -16.77
N LEU A 160 -1.29 -8.66 -16.46
CA LEU A 160 -2.49 -8.66 -17.31
C LEU A 160 -3.11 -7.26 -17.41
N ILE A 161 -3.19 -6.52 -16.30
CA ILE A 161 -3.65 -5.13 -16.29
C ILE A 161 -2.78 -4.27 -17.22
N SER A 162 -1.46 -4.40 -17.13
CA SER A 162 -0.53 -3.63 -17.96
C SER A 162 -0.67 -3.97 -19.44
N ASP A 163 -0.89 -5.26 -19.77
CA ASP A 163 -1.08 -5.71 -21.15
C ASP A 163 -2.39 -5.14 -21.76
N ILE A 164 -3.45 -4.98 -20.95
CA ILE A 164 -4.69 -4.32 -21.36
C ILE A 164 -4.45 -2.82 -21.58
N VAL A 165 -3.86 -2.13 -20.59
CA VAL A 165 -3.66 -0.66 -20.64
C VAL A 165 -2.76 -0.26 -21.78
N LYS A 166 -1.72 -1.05 -22.10
CA LYS A 166 -0.78 -0.78 -23.19
C LYS A 166 -1.42 -0.74 -24.60
N LYS A 167 -2.58 -1.35 -24.80
CA LYS A 167 -3.31 -1.26 -26.07
C LYS A 167 -3.78 0.18 -26.35
N TYR A 168 -3.79 1.05 -25.31
CA TYR A 168 -4.26 2.43 -25.38
C TYR A 168 -3.11 3.41 -25.12
N ASN A 169 -2.49 3.94 -26.17
CA ASN A 169 -1.28 4.75 -26.11
C ASN A 169 -1.38 6.01 -25.21
N LYS A 170 -2.59 6.53 -24.98
CA LYS A 170 -2.83 7.69 -24.14
C LYS A 170 -2.92 7.35 -22.66
N ALA A 171 -3.22 6.09 -22.33
CA ALA A 171 -3.44 5.66 -20.96
C ALA A 171 -2.13 5.42 -20.21
N PHE A 172 -2.12 5.83 -18.96
CA PHE A 172 -1.06 5.53 -17.98
C PHE A 172 -1.57 4.52 -16.96
N LEU A 173 -0.69 3.64 -16.50
CA LEU A 173 -0.98 2.71 -15.41
C LEU A 173 -0.29 3.19 -14.13
N HIS A 174 -1.10 3.48 -13.11
CA HIS A 174 -0.65 3.70 -11.74
C HIS A 174 -0.98 2.47 -10.88
N VAL A 175 -0.03 2.04 -10.05
CA VAL A 175 -0.21 0.95 -9.09
C VAL A 175 0.12 1.43 -7.68
N ASP A 176 -0.86 1.36 -6.77
CA ASP A 176 -0.59 1.43 -5.34
C ASP A 176 0.03 0.09 -4.89
N ALA A 177 1.35 0.10 -4.68
CA ALA A 177 2.14 -1.07 -4.32
C ALA A 177 2.45 -1.13 -2.81
N THR A 178 1.74 -0.37 -1.99
CA THR A 178 1.99 -0.20 -0.55
C THR A 178 1.97 -1.51 0.21
N GLN A 179 1.17 -2.49 -0.19
CA GLN A 179 1.09 -3.79 0.48
C GLN A 179 1.90 -4.89 -0.20
N SER A 180 2.50 -4.65 -1.36
CA SER A 180 3.25 -5.65 -2.12
C SER A 180 4.76 -5.46 -2.10
N ILE A 181 5.26 -4.21 -2.17
CA ILE A 181 6.71 -3.93 -2.23
C ILE A 181 7.45 -4.55 -1.05
N GLY A 182 8.53 -5.29 -1.37
CA GLY A 182 9.35 -5.98 -0.38
C GLY A 182 8.68 -7.17 0.32
N LYS A 183 7.46 -7.54 -0.10
CA LYS A 183 6.67 -8.64 0.46
C LYS A 183 6.35 -9.72 -0.58
N ILE A 184 5.91 -9.31 -1.77
CA ILE A 184 5.45 -10.20 -2.83
C ILE A 184 6.19 -9.84 -4.11
N ASP A 185 6.63 -10.86 -4.84
CA ASP A 185 7.26 -10.68 -6.14
C ASP A 185 6.19 -10.35 -7.19
N ILE A 186 6.18 -9.10 -7.64
CA ILE A 186 5.28 -8.58 -8.67
C ILE A 186 6.11 -7.86 -9.72
N ASP A 187 5.89 -8.18 -10.98
CA ASP A 187 6.52 -7.50 -12.10
C ASP A 187 5.88 -6.12 -12.35
N PHE A 188 6.63 -5.06 -12.06
CA PHE A 188 6.25 -3.66 -12.31
C PHE A 188 6.89 -3.07 -13.57
N SER A 189 7.56 -3.85 -14.41
CA SER A 189 8.34 -3.35 -15.56
C SER A 189 7.54 -2.47 -16.52
N ASN A 190 6.25 -2.75 -16.65
CA ASN A 190 5.31 -2.08 -17.54
C ASN A 190 4.34 -1.12 -16.84
N VAL A 191 4.62 -0.78 -15.59
CA VAL A 191 3.85 0.19 -14.81
C VAL A 191 4.48 1.58 -14.95
N ASP A 192 3.66 2.61 -15.14
CA ASP A 192 4.14 3.98 -15.32
C ASP A 192 4.40 4.69 -14.00
N LEU A 193 3.57 4.41 -13.00
CA LEU A 193 3.60 5.07 -11.71
C LEU A 193 3.39 4.04 -10.60
N ILE A 194 4.29 4.03 -9.60
CA ILE A 194 4.24 3.10 -8.48
C ILE A 194 4.33 3.89 -7.19
N SER A 195 3.33 3.74 -6.32
CA SER A 195 3.27 4.39 -5.01
C SER A 195 3.56 3.42 -3.87
N LEU A 196 4.31 3.86 -2.86
CA LEU A 196 4.54 3.08 -1.65
C LEU A 196 4.76 3.94 -0.40
N SER A 197 4.65 3.30 0.77
CA SER A 197 4.89 3.90 2.10
C SER A 197 5.92 3.08 2.87
N ALA A 198 6.95 3.72 3.42
CA ALA A 198 8.04 3.06 4.12
C ALA A 198 7.58 2.29 5.39
N HIS A 199 6.61 2.83 6.12
CA HIS A 199 6.15 2.22 7.38
C HIS A 199 5.40 0.89 7.22
N LYS A 200 5.12 0.44 6.00
CA LYS A 200 4.55 -0.88 5.71
C LYS A 200 5.61 -1.96 5.50
N ILE A 201 6.88 -1.54 5.41
CA ILE A 201 8.06 -2.39 5.21
C ILE A 201 9.12 -2.14 6.28
N ASN A 202 8.72 -1.77 7.49
CA ASN A 202 9.60 -1.49 8.64
C ASN A 202 10.48 -0.23 8.50
N GLY A 203 10.04 0.74 7.68
CA GLY A 203 10.64 2.08 7.57
C GLY A 203 9.91 3.13 8.39
N PHE A 204 10.35 4.38 8.28
CA PHE A 204 9.78 5.51 8.99
C PHE A 204 8.37 5.86 8.49
N LYS A 205 7.48 6.25 9.41
CA LYS A 205 6.28 7.02 9.10
C LYS A 205 6.69 8.39 8.57
N GLY A 206 5.90 8.98 7.67
CA GLY A 206 6.28 10.25 7.04
C GLY A 206 7.33 10.10 5.93
N SER A 207 7.53 8.87 5.42
CA SER A 207 8.43 8.55 4.31
C SER A 207 7.72 7.64 3.30
N GLY A 208 7.87 7.95 2.03
CA GLY A 208 7.29 7.20 0.92
C GLY A 208 7.98 7.51 -0.40
N LEU A 209 7.48 6.91 -1.44
CA LEU A 209 8.08 6.98 -2.76
C LEU A 209 7.01 6.97 -3.85
N LEU A 210 7.25 7.76 -4.91
CA LEU A 210 6.61 7.62 -6.19
C LEU A 210 7.69 7.29 -7.23
N ILE A 211 7.62 6.11 -7.85
CA ILE A 211 8.34 5.85 -9.09
C ILE A 211 7.48 6.38 -10.24
N LYS A 212 8.08 7.22 -11.08
CA LYS A 212 7.43 7.88 -12.22
C LYS A 212 8.24 7.64 -13.48
N LYS A 213 7.80 6.75 -14.36
CA LYS A 213 8.50 6.51 -15.63
C LYS A 213 8.56 7.77 -16.48
N SER A 214 9.61 7.91 -17.28
CA SER A 214 9.92 9.14 -18.04
C SER A 214 8.79 9.60 -18.96
N ARG A 215 7.94 8.68 -19.48
CA ARG A 215 6.79 9.03 -20.33
C ARG A 215 5.65 9.70 -19.57
N ALA A 216 5.56 9.48 -18.24
CA ALA A 216 4.52 10.02 -17.39
C ALA A 216 4.95 11.37 -16.81
N ASP A 217 4.67 12.48 -17.51
CA ASP A 217 4.86 13.80 -16.93
C ASP A 217 3.70 14.17 -16.00
N LEU A 218 3.97 14.90 -14.91
CA LEU A 218 2.97 15.23 -13.93
C LEU A 218 2.70 16.73 -13.88
N PHE A 219 1.44 17.09 -13.67
CA PHE A 219 1.09 18.43 -13.20
C PHE A 219 1.55 18.57 -11.75
N PRO A 220 2.42 19.54 -11.40
CA PRO A 220 2.87 19.74 -10.03
C PRO A 220 1.71 20.13 -9.12
N LEU A 221 1.54 19.41 -8.00
CA LEU A 221 0.49 19.75 -7.01
C LEU A 221 0.95 20.82 -6.02
N PHE A 222 2.25 20.99 -5.88
CA PHE A 222 2.87 21.98 -5.01
C PHE A 222 3.78 22.88 -5.83
N ASN A 223 3.81 24.17 -5.50
CA ASN A 223 4.69 25.14 -6.14
C ASN A 223 5.79 25.57 -5.18
N GLY A 224 7.03 25.72 -5.67
CA GLY A 224 8.19 26.07 -4.85
C GLY A 224 9.50 25.99 -5.62
N GLY A 225 10.56 25.51 -4.97
CA GLY A 225 11.88 25.34 -5.58
C GLY A 225 11.96 24.14 -6.52
N GLY A 226 13.18 23.82 -6.99
CA GLY A 226 13.45 22.76 -7.96
C GLY A 226 13.63 21.35 -7.36
N GLN A 227 13.37 21.17 -6.05
CA GLN A 227 13.53 19.85 -5.41
C GLN A 227 12.63 18.81 -6.06
N GLU A 228 13.04 17.55 -5.99
CA GLU A 228 12.34 16.42 -6.62
C GLU A 228 11.91 16.72 -8.06
N PHE A 229 12.86 17.28 -8.84
CA PHE A 229 12.65 17.63 -10.25
C PHE A 229 11.48 18.58 -10.50
N SER A 230 11.20 19.47 -9.54
CA SER A 230 10.07 20.41 -9.51
C SER A 230 8.68 19.76 -9.32
N TYR A 231 8.61 18.47 -9.07
CA TYR A 231 7.34 17.79 -8.77
C TYR A 231 6.94 17.90 -7.30
N ARG A 232 7.94 17.93 -6.39
CA ARG A 232 7.71 18.00 -4.95
C ARG A 232 8.73 18.95 -4.30
N PRO A 233 8.49 20.27 -4.37
CA PRO A 233 9.38 21.26 -3.80
C PRO A 233 9.39 21.21 -2.26
N GLY A 234 10.35 21.91 -1.67
CA GLY A 234 10.61 21.99 -0.23
C GLY A 234 11.92 21.31 0.13
N THR A 235 12.54 21.73 1.24
CA THR A 235 13.80 21.16 1.71
C THR A 235 13.70 19.65 1.84
N ASN A 236 14.64 18.94 1.22
CA ASN A 236 14.68 17.47 1.21
C ASN A 236 14.83 16.93 2.62
N ASN A 237 14.03 15.92 2.97
CA ASN A 237 14.18 15.16 4.19
C ASN A 237 15.21 14.04 3.99
N PHE A 238 16.42 14.46 3.66
CA PHE A 238 17.53 13.60 3.29
C PHE A 238 17.77 12.41 4.24
N PRO A 239 17.68 12.56 5.59
CA PRO A 239 17.84 11.41 6.48
C PRO A 239 16.79 10.33 6.22
N TYR A 240 15.53 10.71 5.92
CA TYR A 240 14.46 9.75 5.60
C TYR A 240 14.65 9.12 4.22
N GLU A 241 15.22 9.83 3.26
CA GLU A 241 15.48 9.34 1.91
C GLU A 241 16.54 8.23 1.93
N VAL A 242 17.63 8.44 2.69
CA VAL A 242 18.68 7.41 2.89
C VAL A 242 18.11 6.21 3.67
N CYS A 243 17.31 6.46 4.70
CA CYS A 243 16.63 5.39 5.46
C CYS A 243 15.64 4.60 4.60
N LEU A 244 14.94 5.26 3.68
CA LEU A 244 14.04 4.59 2.73
C LEU A 244 14.82 3.69 1.77
N ALA A 245 15.95 4.16 1.22
CA ALA A 245 16.81 3.32 0.39
C ALA A 245 17.33 2.09 1.17
N LYS A 246 17.74 2.29 2.42
CA LYS A 246 18.20 1.20 3.31
C LYS A 246 17.09 0.17 3.54
N VAL A 247 15.88 0.60 3.94
CA VAL A 247 14.79 -0.34 4.24
C VAL A 247 14.30 -1.07 3.00
N LEU A 248 14.23 -0.40 1.84
CA LEU A 248 13.90 -1.05 0.57
C LEU A 248 14.91 -2.13 0.23
N ARG A 249 16.21 -1.86 0.33
CA ARG A 249 17.24 -2.86 0.11
C ARG A 249 17.07 -4.08 1.02
N ILE A 250 16.92 -3.87 2.33
CA ILE A 250 16.68 -4.95 3.30
C ILE A 250 15.43 -5.77 2.92
N ALA A 251 14.36 -5.09 2.54
CA ALA A 251 13.09 -5.73 2.17
C ALA A 251 13.24 -6.60 0.91
N PHE A 252 13.90 -6.09 -0.14
CA PHE A 252 14.12 -6.85 -1.39
C PHE A 252 15.09 -8.02 -1.20
N GLU A 253 16.21 -7.82 -0.49
CA GLU A 253 17.19 -8.88 -0.21
C GLU A 253 16.57 -10.06 0.56
N ASN A 254 15.60 -9.81 1.43
CA ASN A 254 14.96 -10.83 2.27
C ASN A 254 13.56 -11.23 1.81
N GLN A 255 13.07 -10.70 0.68
CA GLN A 255 11.68 -10.85 0.24
C GLN A 255 11.24 -12.32 0.18
N LYS A 256 12.01 -13.17 -0.51
CA LYS A 256 11.66 -14.58 -0.69
C LYS A 256 11.61 -15.34 0.64
N SER A 257 12.63 -15.22 1.46
CA SER A 257 12.72 -15.93 2.75
C SER A 257 11.63 -15.47 3.71
N ARG A 258 11.35 -14.16 3.77
CA ARG A 258 10.26 -13.57 4.58
C ARG A 258 8.90 -14.02 4.07
N TYR A 259 8.69 -14.06 2.75
CA TYR A 259 7.46 -14.56 2.14
C TYR A 259 7.20 -16.02 2.50
N ASP A 260 8.19 -16.88 2.31
CA ASP A 260 8.06 -18.32 2.58
C ASP A 260 7.75 -18.58 4.07
N TYR A 261 8.38 -17.83 4.97
CA TYR A 261 8.12 -17.91 6.41
C TYR A 261 6.69 -17.43 6.76
N VAL A 262 6.28 -16.26 6.29
CA VAL A 262 4.94 -15.71 6.56
C VAL A 262 3.85 -16.59 5.95
N LYS A 263 4.11 -17.24 4.80
CA LYS A 263 3.18 -18.20 4.19
C LYS A 263 2.94 -19.41 5.10
N LYS A 264 3.98 -19.94 5.76
CA LYS A 264 3.83 -21.01 6.75
C LYS A 264 2.96 -20.56 7.92
N LEU A 265 3.19 -19.35 8.44
CA LEU A 265 2.40 -18.78 9.52
C LEU A 265 0.93 -18.55 9.11
N ASN A 266 0.68 -18.07 7.89
CA ASN A 266 -0.69 -17.88 7.40
C ASN A 266 -1.42 -19.22 7.23
N ASN A 267 -0.74 -20.25 6.73
CA ASN A 267 -1.31 -21.58 6.61
C ASN A 267 -1.66 -22.16 7.99
N LEU A 268 -0.79 -21.98 8.99
CA LEU A 268 -1.09 -22.37 10.37
C LEU A 268 -2.32 -21.61 10.89
N LEU A 269 -2.36 -20.29 10.71
CA LEU A 269 -3.47 -19.44 11.13
C LEU A 269 -4.79 -19.88 10.49
N ARG A 270 -4.83 -20.12 9.19
CA ARG A 270 -6.00 -20.63 8.48
C ARG A 270 -6.46 -21.98 9.03
N LYS A 271 -5.52 -22.91 9.22
CA LYS A 271 -5.80 -24.25 9.77
C LYS A 271 -6.44 -24.16 11.16
N GLU A 272 -5.85 -23.39 12.05
CA GLU A 272 -6.34 -23.24 13.42
C GLU A 272 -7.70 -22.52 13.47
N LEU A 273 -7.92 -21.48 12.67
CA LEU A 273 -9.19 -20.77 12.56
C LEU A 273 -10.29 -21.64 11.95
N SER A 274 -9.98 -22.53 11.00
CA SER A 274 -10.96 -23.45 10.40
C SER A 274 -11.55 -24.45 11.40
N SER A 275 -10.94 -24.63 12.58
CA SER A 275 -11.50 -25.43 13.66
C SER A 275 -12.63 -24.72 14.44
N ILE A 276 -12.93 -23.46 14.15
CA ILE A 276 -13.98 -22.64 14.76
C ILE A 276 -15.15 -22.57 13.75
N PRO A 277 -16.30 -23.22 14.01
CA PRO A 277 -17.38 -23.34 13.03
C PRO A 277 -17.99 -22.03 12.55
N GLU A 278 -17.92 -20.98 13.38
CA GLU A 278 -18.51 -19.67 13.10
C GLU A 278 -17.66 -18.82 12.18
N ILE A 279 -16.40 -19.18 11.93
CA ILE A 279 -15.48 -18.41 11.09
C ILE A 279 -15.71 -18.68 9.63
N LYS A 280 -15.79 -17.60 8.84
CA LYS A 280 -15.81 -17.64 7.36
C LYS A 280 -14.73 -16.72 6.83
N PHE A 281 -13.87 -17.22 5.95
CA PHE A 281 -12.82 -16.40 5.36
C PHE A 281 -13.37 -15.46 4.27
N ASN A 282 -13.00 -14.18 4.36
CA ASN A 282 -13.19 -13.20 3.30
C ASN A 282 -11.97 -13.15 2.37
N SER A 283 -10.79 -13.44 2.90
CA SER A 283 -9.57 -13.55 2.10
C SER A 283 -9.59 -14.82 1.24
N PRO A 284 -9.37 -14.72 -0.08
CA PRO A 284 -9.26 -15.91 -0.94
C PRO A 284 -8.04 -16.76 -0.57
N ASP A 285 -8.02 -18.02 -1.05
CA ASP A 285 -6.93 -18.95 -0.73
C ASP A 285 -5.59 -18.53 -1.34
N ASN A 286 -5.62 -17.86 -2.49
CA ASN A 286 -4.45 -17.29 -3.17
C ASN A 286 -4.10 -15.87 -2.73
N ALA A 287 -4.68 -15.37 -1.64
CA ALA A 287 -4.37 -14.06 -1.10
C ALA A 287 -2.89 -13.93 -0.66
N SER A 288 -2.45 -12.69 -0.51
CA SER A 288 -1.19 -12.36 0.14
C SER A 288 -1.11 -13.03 1.53
N PRO A 289 -0.05 -13.79 1.82
CA PRO A 289 0.06 -14.45 3.13
C PRO A 289 0.24 -13.48 4.30
N TYR A 290 0.50 -12.22 4.01
CA TYR A 290 0.64 -11.17 5.01
C TYR A 290 -0.70 -10.67 5.58
N ILE A 291 -1.83 -10.99 4.95
CA ILE A 291 -3.17 -10.48 5.32
C ILE A 291 -4.16 -11.61 5.31
N LEU A 292 -4.94 -11.74 6.39
CA LEU A 292 -6.07 -12.64 6.48
C LEU A 292 -7.27 -11.89 7.07
N ASN A 293 -8.36 -11.87 6.34
CA ASN A 293 -9.63 -11.30 6.75
C ASN A 293 -10.67 -12.42 6.88
N PHE A 294 -11.41 -12.39 7.97
CA PHE A 294 -12.45 -13.38 8.23
C PHE A 294 -13.60 -12.78 9.03
N TYR A 295 -14.78 -13.30 8.80
CA TYR A 295 -16.00 -13.02 9.54
C TYR A 295 -16.03 -13.81 10.86
N VAL A 296 -16.60 -13.18 11.89
CA VAL A 296 -17.00 -13.81 13.16
C VAL A 296 -18.48 -13.52 13.41
N ASN A 297 -19.22 -14.43 14.07
CA ASN A 297 -20.67 -14.24 14.33
C ASN A 297 -20.97 -13.27 15.50
N LYS A 298 -20.03 -12.44 15.86
CA LYS A 298 -20.09 -11.42 16.93
C LYS A 298 -19.58 -10.08 16.40
N LYS A 299 -19.96 -8.98 17.06
CA LYS A 299 -19.43 -7.66 16.71
C LYS A 299 -17.91 -7.63 16.78
N ALA A 300 -17.27 -7.41 15.64
CA ALA A 300 -15.80 -7.42 15.54
C ALA A 300 -15.13 -6.40 16.48
N SER A 301 -15.76 -5.24 16.72
CA SER A 301 -15.25 -4.23 17.65
C SER A 301 -15.19 -4.75 19.10
N VAL A 302 -16.20 -5.50 19.55
CA VAL A 302 -16.23 -6.10 20.90
C VAL A 302 -15.18 -7.20 21.02
N VAL A 303 -15.05 -8.05 19.99
CA VAL A 303 -14.03 -9.11 19.95
C VAL A 303 -12.62 -8.52 19.94
N SER A 304 -12.39 -7.47 19.15
CA SER A 304 -11.08 -6.79 19.08
C SER A 304 -10.72 -6.10 20.40
N GLU A 305 -11.69 -5.50 21.09
CA GLU A 305 -11.49 -4.90 22.41
C GLU A 305 -11.16 -5.98 23.46
N ALA A 306 -11.87 -7.09 23.45
CA ALA A 306 -11.59 -8.21 24.36
C ALA A 306 -10.20 -8.82 24.10
N LEU A 307 -9.76 -8.94 22.85
CA LEU A 307 -8.40 -9.34 22.48
C LEU A 307 -7.36 -8.32 22.96
N SER A 308 -7.63 -7.03 22.77
CA SER A 308 -6.74 -5.94 23.19
C SER A 308 -6.52 -5.94 24.71
N ASN A 309 -7.54 -6.28 25.51
CA ASN A 309 -7.43 -6.45 26.97
C ASN A 309 -6.56 -7.66 27.38
N LYS A 310 -6.18 -8.50 26.40
CA LYS A 310 -5.22 -9.62 26.53
C LYS A 310 -3.89 -9.34 25.85
N ASP A 311 -3.59 -8.08 25.54
CA ASP A 311 -2.40 -7.66 24.81
C ASP A 311 -2.26 -8.31 23.40
N ILE A 312 -3.38 -8.62 22.74
CA ILE A 312 -3.43 -9.16 21.38
C ILE A 312 -4.10 -8.12 20.47
N TYR A 313 -3.34 -7.61 19.49
CA TYR A 313 -3.75 -6.48 18.65
C TYR A 313 -4.04 -6.93 17.23
N VAL A 314 -5.30 -6.80 16.82
CA VAL A 314 -5.82 -7.07 15.47
C VAL A 314 -6.54 -5.83 14.98
N SER A 315 -6.87 -5.77 13.69
CA SER A 315 -7.64 -4.66 13.11
C SER A 315 -9.09 -5.06 12.86
N THR A 316 -9.99 -4.12 13.09
CA THR A 316 -11.35 -4.17 12.57
C THR A 316 -11.52 -3.07 11.54
N GLN A 317 -12.47 -3.19 10.64
CA GLN A 317 -12.71 -2.23 9.56
C GLN A 317 -12.99 -0.79 10.06
N SER A 318 -13.51 -0.65 11.28
CA SER A 318 -13.82 0.64 11.90
C SER A 318 -12.58 1.47 12.30
N ALA A 319 -11.38 0.88 12.32
CA ALA A 319 -10.17 1.56 12.78
C ALA A 319 -9.50 2.44 11.70
N CYS A 320 -9.73 2.18 10.41
CA CYS A 320 -9.05 2.88 9.29
C CYS A 320 -9.91 3.94 8.59
N SER A 321 -11.23 3.89 8.71
CA SER A 321 -12.12 4.89 8.14
C SER A 321 -12.43 5.97 9.17
N SER A 322 -12.27 7.26 8.79
CA SER A 322 -12.76 8.38 9.59
C SER A 322 -14.12 8.04 10.19
N LYS A 323 -14.36 8.31 11.45
CA LYS A 323 -15.51 8.01 12.33
C LYS A 323 -16.95 7.95 11.70
N LYS A 324 -17.08 8.03 10.38
CA LYS A 324 -18.37 8.13 9.65
C LYS A 324 -18.86 6.84 8.99
N THR A 325 -18.01 5.87 8.68
CA THR A 325 -18.44 4.58 8.08
C THR A 325 -18.15 3.43 9.01
N LYS A 326 -19.22 2.71 9.42
CA LYS A 326 -19.15 1.57 10.36
C LYS A 326 -18.75 0.24 9.69
N TYR A 327 -18.66 0.19 8.35
CA TYR A 327 -18.45 -1.04 7.58
C TYR A 327 -17.39 -0.85 6.47
N SER A 328 -16.80 -1.95 6.04
CA SER A 328 -15.77 -1.97 4.99
C SER A 328 -16.37 -1.75 3.61
N HIS A 329 -15.91 -0.73 2.89
CA HIS A 329 -16.28 -0.54 1.49
C HIS A 329 -15.71 -1.67 0.59
N VAL A 330 -14.57 -2.25 0.94
CA VAL A 330 -13.98 -3.39 0.20
C VAL A 330 -14.88 -4.62 0.29
N LEU A 331 -15.29 -5.01 1.50
CA LEU A 331 -16.20 -6.14 1.69
C LEU A 331 -17.56 -5.90 1.05
N GLN A 332 -18.07 -4.66 1.08
CA GLN A 332 -19.29 -4.28 0.35
C GLN A 332 -19.09 -4.43 -1.17
N ALA A 333 -17.96 -3.98 -1.71
CA ALA A 333 -17.63 -4.12 -3.12
C ALA A 333 -17.49 -5.60 -3.55
N MET A 334 -17.13 -6.48 -2.62
CA MET A 334 -17.11 -7.95 -2.80
C MET A 334 -18.50 -8.61 -2.64
N GLY A 335 -19.57 -7.83 -2.42
CA GLY A 335 -20.92 -8.35 -2.24
C GLY A 335 -21.22 -8.89 -0.84
N ARG A 336 -20.39 -8.62 0.16
CA ARG A 336 -20.67 -9.01 1.56
C ARG A 336 -21.75 -8.11 2.14
N SER A 337 -22.62 -8.68 2.97
CA SER A 337 -23.64 -7.93 3.69
C SER A 337 -23.02 -6.91 4.66
N ILE A 338 -23.80 -5.91 5.08
CA ILE A 338 -23.38 -4.95 6.10
C ILE A 338 -22.97 -5.67 7.39
N MET A 339 -23.75 -6.66 7.82
CA MET A 339 -23.46 -7.45 9.02
C MET A 339 -22.13 -8.21 8.88
N GLU A 340 -21.87 -8.85 7.76
CA GLU A 340 -20.60 -9.53 7.50
C GLU A 340 -19.43 -8.55 7.51
N SER A 341 -19.62 -7.36 6.94
CA SER A 341 -18.61 -6.31 6.92
C SER A 341 -18.31 -5.75 8.33
N GLU A 342 -19.33 -5.54 9.16
CA GLU A 342 -19.18 -5.07 10.54
C GLU A 342 -18.55 -6.11 11.47
N ASN A 343 -18.75 -7.38 11.18
CA ASN A 343 -18.30 -8.51 11.98
C ASN A 343 -17.02 -9.17 11.47
N SER A 344 -16.25 -8.46 10.65
CA SER A 344 -15.01 -8.97 10.09
C SER A 344 -13.77 -8.44 10.81
N ILE A 345 -12.82 -9.33 11.04
CA ILE A 345 -11.52 -9.06 11.65
C ILE A 345 -10.43 -9.28 10.60
N ARG A 346 -9.47 -8.36 10.56
CA ARG A 346 -8.24 -8.52 9.80
C ARG A 346 -7.08 -8.85 10.72
N VAL A 347 -6.44 -9.95 10.47
CA VAL A 347 -5.12 -10.30 11.01
C VAL A 347 -4.08 -10.05 9.95
N SER A 348 -3.00 -9.40 10.30
CA SER A 348 -1.88 -9.20 9.39
C SER A 348 -0.56 -9.59 10.03
N LEU A 349 0.20 -10.39 9.28
CA LEU A 349 1.41 -11.06 9.72
C LEU A 349 2.67 -10.36 9.20
N SER A 350 3.79 -10.68 9.83
CA SER A 350 5.12 -10.23 9.46
C SER A 350 6.13 -11.37 9.71
N TYR A 351 7.35 -11.22 9.19
CA TYR A 351 8.47 -12.07 9.59
C TYR A 351 8.85 -11.94 11.08
N LEU A 352 8.29 -10.95 11.77
CA LEU A 352 8.43 -10.78 13.23
C LEU A 352 7.39 -11.55 14.03
N SER A 353 6.33 -12.06 13.40
CA SER A 353 5.31 -12.88 14.04
C SER A 353 5.86 -14.29 14.30
N LYS A 354 5.38 -14.96 15.36
CA LYS A 354 5.78 -16.31 15.75
C LYS A 354 4.63 -17.29 15.67
N GLU A 355 4.90 -18.57 15.54
CA GLU A 355 3.89 -19.64 15.59
C GLU A 355 3.11 -19.62 16.92
N GLU A 356 3.82 -19.37 18.03
CA GLU A 356 3.22 -19.24 19.36
C GLU A 356 2.21 -18.09 19.43
N ASP A 357 2.50 -16.95 18.77
CA ASP A 357 1.56 -15.80 18.71
C ASP A 357 0.24 -16.21 18.05
N ILE A 358 0.30 -17.03 17.00
CA ILE A 358 -0.87 -17.52 16.27
C ILE A 358 -1.70 -18.46 17.13
N ILE A 359 -1.04 -19.42 17.78
CA ILE A 359 -1.72 -20.40 18.64
C ILE A 359 -2.41 -19.68 19.81
N ASN A 360 -1.71 -18.75 20.48
CA ASN A 360 -2.26 -17.98 21.58
C ASN A 360 -3.43 -17.08 21.12
N PHE A 361 -3.29 -16.40 19.98
CA PHE A 361 -4.37 -15.61 19.40
C PHE A 361 -5.63 -16.47 19.16
N VAL A 362 -5.49 -17.63 18.50
CA VAL A 362 -6.65 -18.47 18.18
C VAL A 362 -7.31 -19.05 19.43
N ASN A 363 -6.52 -19.44 20.44
CA ASN A 363 -7.04 -19.93 21.73
C ASN A 363 -7.84 -18.84 22.46
N GLU A 364 -7.31 -17.62 22.54
CA GLU A 364 -8.03 -16.49 23.16
C GLU A 364 -9.27 -16.10 22.34
N LEU A 365 -9.19 -16.10 21.02
CA LEU A 365 -10.35 -15.85 20.16
C LEU A 365 -11.47 -16.88 20.42
N LYS A 366 -11.15 -18.20 20.51
CA LYS A 366 -12.10 -19.25 20.85
C LYS A 366 -12.77 -18.99 22.21
N ASN A 367 -11.98 -18.62 23.21
CA ASN A 367 -12.49 -18.31 24.55
C ASN A 367 -13.42 -17.09 24.54
N ILE A 368 -13.03 -16.03 23.83
CA ILE A 368 -13.81 -14.80 23.71
C ILE A 368 -15.14 -15.07 22.99
N LEU A 369 -15.13 -15.77 21.86
CA LEU A 369 -16.35 -16.09 21.10
C LEU A 369 -17.36 -16.94 21.89
N LYS A 370 -16.89 -17.83 22.78
CA LYS A 370 -17.75 -18.61 23.69
C LYS A 370 -18.38 -17.76 24.80
N ASN A 371 -17.69 -16.73 25.30
CA ASN A 371 -18.08 -15.96 26.46
C ASN A 371 -18.84 -14.66 26.15
N ILE A 372 -18.75 -14.14 24.95
CA ILE A 372 -19.55 -12.98 24.51
C ILE A 372 -20.96 -13.48 24.16
N LYS A 373 -21.96 -12.94 24.89
CA LYS A 373 -23.37 -13.22 24.62
C LYS A 373 -23.90 -12.51 23.38
#